data_b225b8ccb478c6d2ed959106f4130586
#
_entry.id   b225b8ccb478c6d2ed959106f4130586
#
_cell.length_a   1.000
_cell.length_b   1.000
_cell.length_c   1.000
_cell.angle_alpha   90.00
_cell.angle_beta   90.00
_cell.angle_gamma   90.00
#
_symmetry.space_group_name_H-M   'P 1'
#
loop_
_entity.id
_entity.type
_entity.pdbx_description
1 polymer ?
#
loop_
_entity_poly.entity_id
_entity_poly.type
_entity_poly.pdbx_seq_one_letter_code
_entity_poly.pdbx_strand_id
1 'polypeptide(L)'
;MAKPKLALIPASQGSKLFSVLPSSGVGDFDFSRSGKATRINSQGLIEEVDDGVSRLNYPMIDGKVVGCPHHILEPTRTNSLTYSEDFSQSYWTKNNVSISSNEIISPDGTLNGSKVTSTGTTSFILKTTSSLSGDHTLSFYAKKGTSDFCWVYLNGYNVIVDLSNGTYVTSISNAPDTYLISNVGNGWYRVSITKTSPSADTVSGIGVATSNSFNGVVGGSIYIWGAQLEAGSYPTSYIPTNGEANGVTRAAEVANGSGDAATFNDSEGVLMVEMASLVNTNLAYNSFSIGSGTNNVLSVGFTATTNKLYAYKTDGSSAWLTEILVGDITSFNKFALRYNQNENEFWINGFKLATNNTIGVNPNTLSDMDFNAAFGGEFMYSKTKEVQYYNSELVDSELEQLTSWTSFTDMANGQLYTIE
;
A
#
# COMPACT_ATOMS: atom_id res chain seq x y z
N MET A 1 18.35 -5.13 26.23
CA MET A 1 17.94 -5.91 25.03
C MET A 1 19.17 -6.37 24.27
N ALA A 2 19.21 -7.61 23.82
CA ALA A 2 20.27 -8.12 22.95
C ALA A 2 20.33 -7.33 21.64
N LYS A 3 21.49 -7.37 20.96
CA LYS A 3 21.64 -6.75 19.65
C LYS A 3 21.12 -7.70 18.56
N PRO A 4 20.28 -7.25 17.61
CA PRO A 4 19.84 -8.12 16.52
C PRO A 4 21.01 -8.59 15.65
N LYS A 5 20.92 -9.79 15.14
CA LYS A 5 21.87 -10.36 14.18
C LYS A 5 21.65 -9.76 12.78
N LEU A 6 20.38 -9.51 12.41
CA LEU A 6 19.99 -8.81 11.21
C LEU A 6 19.01 -7.70 11.56
N ALA A 7 19.16 -6.53 10.98
CA ALA A 7 18.22 -5.42 11.12
C ALA A 7 18.11 -4.66 9.80
N LEU A 8 16.92 -4.60 9.25
CA LEU A 8 16.51 -3.73 8.16
C LEU A 8 15.73 -2.56 8.74
N ILE A 9 16.18 -1.34 8.46
CA ILE A 9 15.42 -0.11 8.61
C ILE A 9 15.28 0.54 7.25
N PRO A 10 14.30 1.45 7.02
CA PRO A 10 14.09 1.98 5.68
C PRO A 10 15.32 2.69 5.12
N ALA A 11 16.09 1.99 4.34
CA ALA A 11 17.19 2.49 3.53
C ALA A 11 17.23 1.71 2.22
N SER A 12 17.33 2.40 1.09
CA SER A 12 17.38 1.75 -0.21
C SER A 12 18.24 2.53 -1.21
N GLN A 13 18.87 1.80 -2.10
CA GLN A 13 19.58 2.38 -3.23
C GLN A 13 19.59 1.38 -4.38
N GLY A 14 19.08 1.78 -5.56
CA GLY A 14 19.02 0.91 -6.72
C GLY A 14 18.18 -0.35 -6.44
N SER A 15 18.74 -1.51 -6.75
CA SER A 15 18.08 -2.81 -6.64
C SER A 15 18.25 -3.51 -5.28
N LYS A 16 18.50 -2.76 -4.22
CA LYS A 16 18.66 -3.34 -2.87
C LYS A 16 17.86 -2.60 -1.81
N LEU A 17 17.31 -3.38 -0.87
CA LEU A 17 16.90 -2.89 0.44
C LEU A 17 18.05 -3.20 1.41
N PHE A 18 18.66 -2.15 1.94
CA PHE A 18 19.84 -2.28 2.78
C PHE A 18 19.49 -2.62 4.22
N SER A 19 20.13 -3.65 4.75
CA SER A 19 20.18 -3.89 6.19
C SER A 19 21.26 -3.01 6.84
N VAL A 20 21.01 -2.56 8.07
CA VAL A 20 22.04 -1.90 8.89
C VAL A 20 22.89 -2.91 9.63
N LEU A 21 22.44 -4.14 9.71
CA LEU A 21 23.14 -5.29 10.30
C LEU A 21 22.85 -6.56 9.50
N PRO A 22 23.85 -7.41 9.25
CA PRO A 22 25.29 -7.13 9.46
C PRO A 22 25.83 -6.12 8.44
N SER A 23 26.87 -5.39 8.80
CA SER A 23 27.50 -4.39 7.91
C SER A 23 28.24 -4.97 6.70
N SER A 24 28.29 -6.30 6.59
CA SER A 24 28.86 -7.03 5.44
C SER A 24 27.97 -7.01 4.20
N GLY A 25 26.70 -6.58 4.33
CA GLY A 25 25.69 -6.63 3.27
C GLY A 25 24.97 -7.98 3.12
N VAL A 26 25.33 -9.01 3.92
CA VAL A 26 24.66 -10.32 3.91
C VAL A 26 23.16 -10.19 4.27
N GLY A 27 22.80 -9.20 5.07
CA GLY A 27 21.41 -8.92 5.45
C GLY A 27 20.61 -8.08 4.44
N ASP A 28 21.20 -7.68 3.31
CA ASP A 28 20.50 -6.91 2.29
C ASP A 28 19.53 -7.80 1.50
N PHE A 29 18.39 -7.23 1.12
CA PHE A 29 17.47 -7.90 0.21
C PHE A 29 17.74 -7.49 -1.22
N ASP A 30 17.78 -8.43 -2.14
CA ASP A 30 17.78 -8.19 -3.56
C ASP A 30 16.37 -7.78 -4.01
N PHE A 31 16.28 -6.61 -4.63
CA PHE A 31 15.01 -6.04 -5.08
C PHE A 31 14.90 -6.09 -6.60
N SER A 32 13.71 -6.41 -7.07
CA SER A 32 13.38 -6.34 -8.50
C SER A 32 11.99 -5.78 -8.75
N ARG A 33 11.88 -4.99 -9.81
CA ARG A 33 10.64 -4.51 -10.43
C ARG A 33 10.95 -4.14 -11.88
N SER A 34 10.09 -4.54 -12.81
CA SER A 34 10.11 -4.03 -14.18
C SER A 34 9.12 -2.86 -14.30
N GLY A 35 9.57 -1.82 -14.98
CA GLY A 35 8.81 -0.59 -15.17
C GLY A 35 9.00 0.45 -14.06
N LYS A 36 8.73 1.70 -14.41
CA LYS A 36 8.72 2.82 -13.47
C LYS A 36 7.59 2.68 -12.44
N ALA A 37 7.78 3.31 -11.31
CA ALA A 37 6.78 3.42 -10.26
C ALA A 37 6.80 4.82 -9.64
N THR A 38 5.86 5.14 -8.77
CA THR A 38 5.89 6.38 -8.01
C THR A 38 5.97 6.12 -6.52
N ARG A 39 6.46 7.10 -5.78
CA ARG A 39 6.46 7.15 -4.31
C ARG A 39 6.07 8.54 -3.83
N ILE A 40 5.72 8.66 -2.57
CA ILE A 40 5.67 9.96 -1.90
C ILE A 40 7.06 10.22 -1.30
N ASN A 41 7.69 11.31 -1.69
CA ASN A 41 9.01 11.72 -1.19
C ASN A 41 8.93 12.45 0.15
N SER A 42 10.08 12.85 0.70
CA SER A 42 10.15 13.55 2.00
C SER A 42 9.48 14.94 2.03
N GLN A 43 9.18 15.52 0.86
CA GLN A 43 8.41 16.76 0.75
C GLN A 43 6.91 16.53 0.59
N GLY A 44 6.45 15.28 0.57
CA GLY A 44 5.06 14.93 0.35
C GLY A 44 4.62 15.00 -1.12
N LEU A 45 5.57 15.03 -2.05
CA LEU A 45 5.28 15.05 -3.48
C LEU A 45 5.36 13.65 -4.07
N ILE A 46 4.57 13.42 -5.10
CA ILE A 46 4.63 12.21 -5.92
C ILE A 46 5.86 12.30 -6.82
N GLU A 47 6.72 11.30 -6.74
CA GLU A 47 7.99 11.25 -7.47
C GLU A 47 8.10 9.92 -8.23
N GLU A 48 8.52 9.96 -9.49
CA GLU A 48 8.85 8.76 -10.23
C GLU A 48 10.13 8.11 -9.71
N VAL A 49 10.14 6.78 -9.72
CA VAL A 49 11.28 5.92 -9.36
C VAL A 49 11.56 4.99 -10.52
N ASP A 50 12.81 4.95 -10.95
CA ASP A 50 13.25 4.20 -12.13
C ASP A 50 13.04 2.67 -11.99
N ASP A 51 13.09 1.99 -13.12
CA ASP A 51 13.07 0.53 -13.23
C ASP A 51 14.12 -0.11 -12.32
N GLY A 52 13.71 -1.17 -11.62
CA GLY A 52 14.59 -1.91 -10.70
C GLY A 52 14.99 -1.16 -9.43
N VAL A 53 14.53 0.06 -9.19
CA VAL A 53 14.87 0.83 -7.99
C VAL A 53 13.79 0.67 -6.93
N SER A 54 14.19 0.30 -5.70
CA SER A 54 13.29 0.15 -4.57
C SER A 54 12.75 1.50 -4.07
N ARG A 55 11.59 1.48 -3.41
CA ARG A 55 10.88 2.71 -3.03
C ARG A 55 10.82 2.90 -1.52
N LEU A 56 11.38 4.02 -1.06
CA LEU A 56 11.08 4.57 0.26
C LEU A 56 9.93 5.56 0.15
N ASN A 57 8.78 5.18 0.67
CA ASN A 57 7.56 5.96 0.62
C ASN A 57 7.30 6.62 1.99
N TYR A 58 7.02 7.92 2.00
CA TYR A 58 6.73 8.66 3.23
C TYR A 58 5.24 8.60 3.55
N PRO A 59 4.86 8.26 4.79
CA PRO A 59 3.46 8.30 5.20
C PRO A 59 2.97 9.75 5.32
N MET A 60 1.70 9.94 4.99
CA MET A 60 1.04 11.25 5.12
C MET A 60 -0.19 11.14 6.02
N ILE A 61 -0.35 12.12 6.92
CA ILE A 61 -1.56 12.37 7.70
C ILE A 61 -2.00 13.81 7.42
N ASP A 62 -3.25 13.99 7.07
CA ASP A 62 -3.85 15.30 6.75
C ASP A 62 -3.01 16.16 5.79
N GLY A 63 -2.46 15.50 4.77
CA GLY A 63 -1.67 16.15 3.73
C GLY A 63 -0.27 16.59 4.16
N LYS A 64 0.24 16.07 5.26
CA LYS A 64 1.60 16.33 5.77
C LYS A 64 2.36 15.02 5.92
N VAL A 65 3.63 15.04 5.55
CA VAL A 65 4.54 13.93 5.82
C VAL A 65 4.74 13.79 7.33
N VAL A 66 4.62 12.55 7.83
CA VAL A 66 4.79 12.22 9.25
C VAL A 66 5.74 11.03 9.42
N GLY A 67 6.56 11.10 10.46
CA GLY A 67 7.45 10.01 10.86
C GLY A 67 8.49 9.61 9.81
N CYS A 68 8.97 8.38 9.92
CA CYS A 68 9.98 7.80 9.05
C CYS A 68 9.36 7.18 7.79
N PRO A 69 10.11 7.12 6.68
CA PRO A 69 9.65 6.41 5.49
C PRO A 69 9.53 4.90 5.76
N HIS A 70 8.88 4.21 4.84
CA HIS A 70 8.76 2.75 4.82
C HIS A 70 9.08 2.23 3.42
N HIS A 71 9.57 1.01 3.33
CA HIS A 71 9.55 0.28 2.06
C HIS A 71 8.11 -0.03 1.67
N ILE A 72 7.78 0.18 0.40
CA ILE A 72 6.51 -0.24 -0.17
C ILE A 72 6.75 -1.29 -1.24
N LEU A 73 6.06 -2.42 -1.12
CA LEU A 73 6.03 -3.48 -2.13
C LEU A 73 4.59 -3.66 -2.59
N GLU A 74 4.37 -3.55 -3.89
CA GLU A 74 3.04 -3.60 -4.50
C GLU A 74 2.94 -4.67 -5.59
N PRO A 75 1.76 -5.28 -5.79
CA PRO A 75 1.54 -6.24 -6.87
C PRO A 75 1.58 -5.57 -8.25
N THR A 76 1.64 -6.37 -9.31
CA THR A 76 1.46 -5.89 -10.68
C THR A 76 0.15 -5.12 -10.82
N ARG A 77 0.21 -3.94 -11.40
CA ARG A 77 -0.96 -3.12 -11.76
C ARG A 77 -0.72 -2.39 -13.08
N THR A 78 -1.79 -2.23 -13.83
CA THR A 78 -1.80 -1.46 -15.08
C THR A 78 -2.77 -0.29 -14.94
N ASN A 79 -2.29 0.94 -15.17
CA ASN A 79 -3.20 2.04 -15.41
C ASN A 79 -3.73 1.95 -16.83
N SER A 80 -5.01 1.61 -16.96
CA SER A 80 -5.68 1.41 -18.26
C SER A 80 -6.09 2.71 -18.94
N LEU A 81 -6.04 3.85 -18.23
CA LEU A 81 -6.29 5.18 -18.80
C LEU A 81 -5.01 5.69 -19.46
N THR A 82 -5.02 5.88 -20.76
CA THR A 82 -3.80 6.12 -21.57
C THR A 82 -3.29 7.56 -21.53
N TYR A 83 -4.10 8.51 -21.02
CA TYR A 83 -3.71 9.91 -20.79
C TYR A 83 -4.12 10.32 -19.38
N SER A 84 -3.27 9.99 -18.41
CA SER A 84 -3.60 10.18 -17.00
C SER A 84 -3.47 11.62 -16.49
N GLU A 85 -2.76 12.48 -17.23
CA GLU A 85 -2.50 13.87 -16.86
C GLU A 85 -3.00 14.88 -17.91
N ASP A 86 -3.04 14.51 -19.18
CA ASP A 86 -3.50 15.38 -20.26
C ASP A 86 -4.99 15.16 -20.61
N PHE A 87 -5.85 15.89 -19.92
CA PHE A 87 -7.29 15.85 -20.13
C PHE A 87 -7.78 16.66 -21.34
N SER A 88 -6.87 17.38 -22.03
CA SER A 88 -7.18 18.09 -23.27
C SER A 88 -7.34 17.15 -24.47
N GLN A 89 -6.73 15.98 -24.44
CA GLN A 89 -6.74 15.00 -25.51
C GLN A 89 -8.15 14.58 -25.94
N SER A 90 -8.32 14.25 -27.20
CA SER A 90 -9.58 13.70 -27.76
C SER A 90 -9.90 12.29 -27.22
N TYR A 91 -8.97 11.65 -26.54
CA TYR A 91 -9.16 10.44 -25.78
C TYR A 91 -10.30 10.56 -24.75
N TRP A 92 -10.40 11.74 -24.10
CA TRP A 92 -11.43 12.03 -23.11
C TRP A 92 -12.68 12.57 -23.76
N THR A 93 -13.82 11.94 -23.52
CA THR A 93 -15.13 12.50 -23.85
C THR A 93 -15.45 13.65 -22.89
N LYS A 94 -15.66 14.82 -23.45
CA LYS A 94 -15.98 16.05 -22.70
C LYS A 94 -17.44 16.40 -22.87
N ASN A 95 -18.18 16.54 -21.77
CA ASN A 95 -19.59 16.94 -21.81
C ASN A 95 -19.77 18.21 -20.99
N ASN A 96 -20.17 19.29 -21.65
CA ASN A 96 -20.41 20.60 -21.01
C ASN A 96 -19.25 21.05 -20.09
N VAL A 97 -18.03 20.85 -20.55
CA VAL A 97 -16.81 21.31 -19.85
C VAL A 97 -15.83 21.92 -20.83
N SER A 98 -15.09 22.90 -20.37
CA SER A 98 -13.83 23.34 -20.97
C SER A 98 -12.66 22.89 -20.11
N ILE A 99 -11.56 22.49 -20.75
CA ILE A 99 -10.32 22.08 -20.09
C ILE A 99 -9.25 23.10 -20.38
N SER A 100 -8.59 23.58 -19.33
CA SER A 100 -7.37 24.38 -19.41
C SER A 100 -6.25 23.59 -18.76
N SER A 101 -5.22 23.26 -19.53
CA SER A 101 -4.07 22.48 -19.04
C SER A 101 -3.05 23.38 -18.36
N ASN A 102 -2.25 22.80 -17.45
CA ASN A 102 -1.14 23.47 -16.77
C ASN A 102 -1.55 24.75 -15.99
N GLU A 103 -2.66 24.67 -15.29
CA GLU A 103 -3.25 25.81 -14.55
C GLU A 103 -2.82 25.88 -13.09
N ILE A 104 -2.35 24.76 -12.53
CA ILE A 104 -2.00 24.66 -11.12
C ILE A 104 -0.88 23.63 -10.90
N ILE A 105 -0.11 23.83 -9.83
CA ILE A 105 0.87 22.84 -9.37
C ILE A 105 0.11 21.61 -8.86
N SER A 106 0.43 20.46 -9.43
CA SER A 106 -0.14 19.16 -9.10
C SER A 106 0.54 18.47 -7.91
N PRO A 107 0.08 17.29 -7.48
CA PRO A 107 0.71 16.54 -6.40
C PRO A 107 2.16 16.09 -6.66
N ASP A 108 2.65 16.14 -7.91
CA ASP A 108 4.07 15.87 -8.24
C ASP A 108 4.98 17.08 -8.10
N GLY A 109 4.41 18.27 -7.79
CA GLY A 109 5.14 19.51 -7.65
C GLY A 109 5.38 20.28 -8.96
N THR A 110 4.87 19.81 -10.08
CA THR A 110 5.00 20.46 -11.39
C THR A 110 3.72 21.21 -11.80
N LEU A 111 3.84 22.17 -12.72
CA LEU A 111 2.71 22.94 -13.23
C LEU A 111 2.03 22.16 -14.37
N ASN A 112 1.32 21.10 -14.05
CA ASN A 112 0.63 20.21 -15.00
C ASN A 112 -0.82 19.84 -14.59
N GLY A 113 -1.32 20.39 -13.49
CA GLY A 113 -2.72 20.22 -13.10
C GLY A 113 -3.68 20.91 -14.05
N SER A 114 -4.73 20.23 -14.47
CA SER A 114 -5.75 20.73 -15.40
C SER A 114 -6.96 21.31 -14.67
N LYS A 115 -7.46 22.45 -15.16
CA LYS A 115 -8.72 23.04 -14.71
C LYS A 115 -9.87 22.54 -15.56
N VAL A 116 -10.89 22.01 -14.93
CA VAL A 116 -12.17 21.62 -15.53
C VAL A 116 -13.21 22.67 -15.17
N THR A 117 -13.73 23.39 -16.16
CA THR A 117 -14.77 24.41 -15.95
C THR A 117 -16.07 23.97 -16.57
N SER A 118 -17.13 24.01 -15.79
CA SER A 118 -18.49 23.69 -16.23
C SER A 118 -19.01 24.76 -17.22
N THR A 119 -19.47 24.33 -18.39
CA THR A 119 -20.14 25.17 -19.39
C THR A 119 -21.62 24.87 -19.54
N GLY A 120 -22.16 23.92 -18.78
CA GLY A 120 -23.55 23.52 -18.78
C GLY A 120 -23.92 22.75 -17.50
N THR A 121 -25.12 22.21 -17.41
CA THR A 121 -25.65 21.62 -16.19
C THR A 121 -25.03 20.27 -15.86
N THR A 122 -24.78 19.41 -16.84
CA THR A 122 -24.15 18.07 -16.61
C THR A 122 -22.72 18.11 -17.12
N SER A 123 -21.76 18.32 -16.22
CA SER A 123 -20.41 18.75 -16.55
C SER A 123 -19.38 17.69 -16.13
N PHE A 124 -18.81 16.98 -17.11
CA PHE A 124 -17.85 15.90 -16.82
C PHE A 124 -16.87 15.61 -17.95
N ILE A 125 -15.83 14.89 -17.61
CA ILE A 125 -14.98 14.14 -18.54
C ILE A 125 -15.14 12.65 -18.25
N LEU A 126 -15.26 11.86 -19.29
CA LEU A 126 -15.39 10.39 -19.21
C LEU A 126 -14.46 9.70 -20.18
N LYS A 127 -14.13 8.47 -19.86
CA LYS A 127 -13.54 7.49 -20.77
C LYS A 127 -14.27 6.17 -20.66
N THR A 128 -14.65 5.60 -21.79
CA THR A 128 -15.08 4.21 -21.88
C THR A 128 -13.90 3.36 -22.30
N THR A 129 -13.54 2.40 -21.48
CA THR A 129 -12.57 1.35 -21.78
C THR A 129 -13.28 0.06 -22.12
N SER A 130 -12.63 -0.87 -22.82
CA SER A 130 -13.17 -2.21 -23.08
C SER A 130 -13.54 -2.90 -21.77
N SER A 131 -14.47 -3.84 -21.84
CA SER A 131 -14.94 -4.63 -20.69
C SER A 131 -13.79 -5.17 -19.85
N LEU A 132 -13.81 -4.83 -18.57
CA LEU A 132 -12.85 -5.30 -17.58
C LEU A 132 -13.50 -6.43 -16.77
N SER A 133 -12.75 -7.44 -16.41
CA SER A 133 -13.20 -8.55 -15.56
C SER A 133 -12.61 -8.45 -14.17
N GLY A 134 -13.36 -8.84 -13.15
CA GLY A 134 -12.94 -8.77 -11.74
C GLY A 134 -13.08 -7.37 -11.13
N ASP A 135 -12.49 -7.17 -9.97
CA ASP A 135 -12.57 -5.91 -9.23
C ASP A 135 -11.76 -4.81 -9.93
N HIS A 136 -12.29 -3.60 -9.92
CA HIS A 136 -11.64 -2.43 -10.52
C HIS A 136 -11.73 -1.22 -9.60
N THR A 137 -10.62 -0.52 -9.52
CA THR A 137 -10.49 0.74 -8.77
C THR A 137 -10.16 1.87 -9.72
N LEU A 138 -10.98 2.93 -9.67
CA LEU A 138 -10.74 4.21 -10.33
C LEU A 138 -10.26 5.21 -9.31
N SER A 139 -9.24 5.99 -9.62
CA SER A 139 -8.83 7.12 -8.81
C SER A 139 -8.49 8.35 -9.64
N PHE A 140 -8.73 9.53 -9.06
CA PHE A 140 -8.32 10.84 -9.55
C PHE A 140 -7.76 11.66 -8.39
N TYR A 141 -6.83 12.55 -8.69
CA TYR A 141 -6.50 13.64 -7.79
C TYR A 141 -7.37 14.84 -8.16
N ALA A 142 -8.02 15.41 -7.16
CA ALA A 142 -8.92 16.54 -7.33
C ALA A 142 -8.66 17.61 -6.28
N LYS A 143 -8.81 18.88 -6.68
CA LYS A 143 -8.71 20.03 -5.80
C LYS A 143 -9.81 21.02 -6.14
N LYS A 144 -10.34 21.70 -5.12
CA LYS A 144 -11.37 22.73 -5.34
C LYS A 144 -10.83 23.88 -6.18
N GLY A 145 -11.68 24.37 -7.07
CA GLY A 145 -11.52 25.62 -7.77
C GLY A 145 -12.54 26.63 -7.25
N THR A 146 -13.45 27.07 -8.13
CA THR A 146 -14.62 27.86 -7.73
C THR A 146 -15.80 26.98 -7.28
N SER A 147 -15.77 25.67 -7.55
CA SER A 147 -16.68 24.67 -6.99
C SER A 147 -15.99 23.94 -5.85
N ASP A 148 -16.72 23.71 -4.77
CA ASP A 148 -16.27 22.91 -3.63
C ASP A 148 -16.47 21.40 -3.86
N PHE A 149 -17.28 21.01 -4.85
CA PHE A 149 -17.69 19.61 -5.04
C PHE A 149 -17.23 19.04 -6.37
N CYS A 150 -16.75 17.80 -6.31
CA CYS A 150 -16.59 16.93 -7.49
C CYS A 150 -17.41 15.65 -7.32
N TRP A 151 -17.67 14.98 -8.43
CA TRP A 151 -18.12 13.60 -8.41
C TRP A 151 -17.15 12.72 -9.20
N VAL A 152 -16.90 11.52 -8.69
CA VAL A 152 -16.11 10.48 -9.36
C VAL A 152 -17.05 9.34 -9.70
N TYR A 153 -16.93 8.80 -10.93
CA TYR A 153 -17.87 7.87 -11.51
C TYR A 153 -17.17 6.65 -12.10
N LEU A 154 -17.67 5.48 -11.78
CA LEU A 154 -17.24 4.19 -12.32
C LEU A 154 -18.47 3.30 -12.57
N ASN A 155 -18.83 3.09 -13.85
CA ASN A 155 -19.84 2.13 -14.28
C ASN A 155 -21.21 2.21 -13.57
N GLY A 156 -21.76 3.41 -13.39
CA GLY A 156 -23.03 3.62 -12.70
C GLY A 156 -22.90 3.86 -11.20
N TYR A 157 -21.71 3.66 -10.64
CA TYR A 157 -21.38 3.89 -9.23
C TYR A 157 -20.64 5.22 -9.10
N ASN A 158 -20.91 5.97 -8.05
CA ASN A 158 -20.29 7.28 -7.90
C ASN A 158 -20.23 7.73 -6.45
N VAL A 159 -19.35 8.70 -6.20
CA VAL A 159 -19.28 9.48 -4.97
C VAL A 159 -19.25 10.97 -5.29
N ILE A 160 -19.94 11.78 -4.48
CA ILE A 160 -19.72 13.21 -4.41
C ILE A 160 -18.82 13.50 -3.21
N VAL A 161 -17.79 14.29 -3.45
CA VAL A 161 -16.79 14.67 -2.47
C VAL A 161 -16.79 16.18 -2.31
N ASP A 162 -16.80 16.64 -1.06
CA ASP A 162 -16.53 18.04 -0.71
C ASP A 162 -15.01 18.24 -0.67
N LEU A 163 -14.47 18.93 -1.66
CA LEU A 163 -13.04 19.24 -1.80
C LEU A 163 -12.56 20.36 -0.89
N SER A 164 -13.45 21.00 -0.12
CA SER A 164 -13.03 21.98 0.88
C SER A 164 -12.44 21.33 2.14
N ASN A 165 -12.84 20.10 2.41
CA ASN A 165 -12.43 19.34 3.60
C ASN A 165 -12.13 17.86 3.34
N GLY A 166 -12.31 17.36 2.09
CA GLY A 166 -12.04 15.97 1.73
C GLY A 166 -13.03 14.97 2.28
N THR A 167 -14.31 15.35 2.46
CA THR A 167 -15.32 14.45 2.99
C THR A 167 -16.24 13.89 1.93
N TYR A 168 -16.67 12.64 2.15
CA TYR A 168 -17.77 12.05 1.38
C TYR A 168 -19.08 12.79 1.71
N VAL A 169 -19.84 13.10 0.67
CA VAL A 169 -21.14 13.75 0.81
C VAL A 169 -22.27 12.75 0.56
N THR A 170 -22.32 12.17 -0.64
CA THR A 170 -23.38 11.24 -1.03
C THR A 170 -23.00 10.45 -2.29
N SER A 171 -23.82 9.46 -2.63
CA SER A 171 -23.86 8.82 -3.95
C SER A 171 -25.24 9.10 -4.57
N ILE A 172 -25.26 9.54 -5.84
CA ILE A 172 -26.49 9.99 -6.49
C ILE A 172 -27.23 8.84 -7.16
N SER A 173 -26.51 7.86 -7.69
CA SER A 173 -27.11 6.66 -8.28
C SER A 173 -26.86 5.45 -7.40
N ASN A 174 -25.71 4.82 -7.53
CA ASN A 174 -25.31 3.67 -6.73
C ASN A 174 -24.03 4.00 -5.98
N ALA A 175 -23.97 3.61 -4.70
CA ALA A 175 -22.71 3.67 -3.95
C ALA A 175 -21.74 2.61 -4.48
N PRO A 176 -20.44 2.92 -4.61
CA PRO A 176 -19.42 1.92 -4.88
C PRO A 176 -19.29 0.95 -3.70
N ASP A 177 -18.64 -0.19 -3.92
CA ASP A 177 -18.44 -1.17 -2.84
C ASP A 177 -17.50 -0.59 -1.76
N THR A 178 -16.46 0.13 -2.20
CA THR A 178 -15.61 0.91 -1.32
C THR A 178 -15.20 2.24 -1.96
N TYR A 179 -14.88 3.21 -1.13
CA TYR A 179 -14.25 4.45 -1.56
C TYR A 179 -13.19 4.88 -0.55
N LEU A 180 -12.20 5.62 -1.02
CA LEU A 180 -11.15 6.21 -0.19
C LEU A 180 -10.92 7.66 -0.64
N ILE A 181 -10.88 8.58 0.31
CA ILE A 181 -10.55 9.99 0.09
C ILE A 181 -9.35 10.31 0.97
N SER A 182 -8.22 10.60 0.33
CA SER A 182 -6.96 10.84 1.02
C SER A 182 -6.49 12.27 0.76
N ASN A 183 -6.24 13.03 1.83
CA ASN A 183 -5.60 14.33 1.72
C ASN A 183 -4.12 14.10 1.35
N VAL A 184 -3.70 14.64 0.20
CA VAL A 184 -2.32 14.51 -0.31
C VAL A 184 -1.56 15.84 -0.27
N GLY A 185 -2.04 16.78 0.54
CA GLY A 185 -1.41 18.08 0.75
C GLY A 185 -1.81 19.15 -0.25
N ASN A 186 -1.49 20.38 0.06
CA ASN A 186 -1.73 21.55 -0.79
C ASN A 186 -3.18 21.70 -1.30
N GLY A 187 -4.16 21.18 -0.54
CA GLY A 187 -5.58 21.18 -0.89
C GLY A 187 -5.97 20.16 -1.96
N TRP A 188 -5.10 19.23 -2.31
CA TRP A 188 -5.39 18.11 -3.18
C TRP A 188 -5.88 16.91 -2.38
N TYR A 189 -6.86 16.20 -2.95
CA TYR A 189 -7.37 14.93 -2.45
C TYR A 189 -7.25 13.86 -3.53
N ARG A 190 -6.75 12.69 -3.18
CA ARG A 190 -6.92 11.51 -4.02
C ARG A 190 -8.26 10.88 -3.68
N VAL A 191 -9.17 10.83 -4.66
CA VAL A 191 -10.47 10.18 -4.54
C VAL A 191 -10.42 8.90 -5.32
N SER A 192 -10.69 7.78 -4.68
CA SER A 192 -10.79 6.47 -5.33
C SER A 192 -12.13 5.81 -5.02
N ILE A 193 -12.64 5.07 -5.99
CA ILE A 193 -13.83 4.23 -5.85
C ILE A 193 -13.56 2.85 -6.45
N THR A 194 -14.02 1.81 -5.76
CA THR A 194 -13.87 0.43 -6.20
C THR A 194 -15.22 -0.21 -6.46
N LYS A 195 -15.28 -0.98 -7.54
CA LYS A 195 -16.42 -1.84 -7.85
C LYS A 195 -15.95 -3.27 -8.07
N THR A 196 -16.56 -4.19 -7.36
CA THR A 196 -16.38 -5.63 -7.55
C THR A 196 -17.11 -6.10 -8.80
N SER A 197 -16.40 -6.81 -9.66
CA SER A 197 -16.94 -7.48 -10.84
C SER A 197 -17.90 -6.62 -11.68
N PRO A 198 -17.49 -5.43 -12.15
CA PRO A 198 -18.30 -4.65 -13.06
C PRO A 198 -18.55 -5.47 -14.34
N SER A 199 -19.80 -5.51 -14.77
CA SER A 199 -20.20 -6.14 -16.04
C SER A 199 -20.34 -5.07 -17.10
N ALA A 200 -19.85 -5.32 -18.31
CA ALA A 200 -19.86 -4.43 -19.47
C ALA A 200 -18.66 -3.46 -19.58
N ASP A 201 -18.66 -2.65 -20.63
CA ASP A 201 -17.63 -1.63 -20.86
C ASP A 201 -17.53 -0.69 -19.67
N THR A 202 -16.29 -0.44 -19.23
CA THR A 202 -16.06 0.34 -18.04
C THR A 202 -16.02 1.83 -18.38
N VAL A 203 -17.00 2.57 -17.89
CA VAL A 203 -17.05 4.03 -18.00
C VAL A 203 -16.46 4.64 -16.73
N SER A 204 -15.42 5.41 -16.89
CA SER A 204 -14.66 6.07 -15.81
C SER A 204 -14.68 7.57 -15.98
N GLY A 205 -14.89 8.34 -14.94
CA GLY A 205 -14.87 9.79 -15.08
C GLY A 205 -14.91 10.60 -13.81
N ILE A 206 -14.79 11.90 -13.99
CA ILE A 206 -14.87 12.93 -12.96
C ILE A 206 -15.58 14.16 -13.50
N GLY A 207 -16.29 14.87 -12.65
CA GLY A 207 -17.00 16.08 -13.04
C GLY A 207 -17.16 17.09 -11.92
N VAL A 208 -17.59 18.30 -12.32
CA VAL A 208 -18.01 19.36 -11.40
C VAL A 208 -19.39 19.02 -10.84
N ALA A 209 -19.57 19.12 -9.53
CA ALA A 209 -20.79 18.75 -8.84
C ALA A 209 -21.31 19.87 -7.93
N THR A 210 -22.49 19.66 -7.39
CA THR A 210 -22.99 20.33 -6.18
C THR A 210 -23.07 19.32 -5.04
N SER A 211 -23.41 19.73 -3.84
CA SER A 211 -23.48 18.83 -2.66
C SER A 211 -24.49 17.67 -2.80
N ASN A 212 -25.41 17.75 -3.72
CA ASN A 212 -26.49 16.76 -3.89
C ASN A 212 -26.77 16.39 -5.35
N SER A 213 -25.93 16.79 -6.30
CA SER A 213 -26.12 16.54 -7.72
C SER A 213 -24.79 16.51 -8.48
N PHE A 214 -24.71 15.63 -9.49
CA PHE A 214 -23.63 15.64 -10.47
C PHE A 214 -23.75 16.81 -11.47
N ASN A 215 -24.79 17.64 -11.35
CA ASN A 215 -24.92 18.86 -12.13
C ASN A 215 -24.12 19.98 -11.49
N GLY A 216 -23.04 20.38 -12.15
CA GLY A 216 -22.23 21.52 -11.74
C GLY A 216 -22.98 22.85 -12.00
N VAL A 217 -22.56 23.89 -11.30
CA VAL A 217 -22.97 25.25 -11.60
C VAL A 217 -22.17 25.75 -12.78
N VAL A 218 -22.82 26.34 -13.80
CA VAL A 218 -22.14 26.93 -14.98
C VAL A 218 -21.11 27.97 -14.51
N GLY A 219 -19.87 27.86 -15.00
CA GLY A 219 -18.72 28.63 -14.54
C GLY A 219 -18.03 28.09 -13.30
N GLY A 220 -18.63 27.12 -12.62
CA GLY A 220 -17.96 26.37 -11.53
C GLY A 220 -16.80 25.55 -12.06
N SER A 221 -15.73 25.44 -11.29
CA SER A 221 -14.54 24.71 -11.71
C SER A 221 -13.90 23.92 -10.58
N ILE A 222 -13.22 22.83 -10.95
CA ILE A 222 -12.31 22.06 -10.12
C ILE A 222 -10.98 21.88 -10.83
N TYR A 223 -9.94 21.51 -10.10
CA TYR A 223 -8.68 21.08 -10.68
C TYR A 223 -8.54 19.57 -10.56
N ILE A 224 -7.96 18.91 -11.57
CA ILE A 224 -7.76 17.47 -11.62
C ILE A 224 -6.36 17.12 -12.11
N TRP A 225 -5.90 15.93 -11.70
CA TRP A 225 -4.62 15.36 -12.12
C TRP A 225 -4.64 13.84 -11.87
N GLY A 226 -3.77 13.08 -12.56
CA GLY A 226 -3.42 11.72 -12.19
C GLY A 226 -4.59 10.73 -12.21
N ALA A 227 -5.30 10.62 -13.33
CA ALA A 227 -6.36 9.62 -13.52
C ALA A 227 -5.77 8.21 -13.59
N GLN A 228 -6.34 7.25 -12.84
CA GLN A 228 -5.90 5.85 -12.85
C GLN A 228 -7.09 4.91 -12.73
N LEU A 229 -7.17 3.96 -13.66
CA LEU A 229 -8.09 2.82 -13.62
C LEU A 229 -7.29 1.53 -13.64
N GLU A 230 -7.38 0.77 -12.58
CA GLU A 230 -6.60 -0.45 -12.37
C GLU A 230 -7.47 -1.63 -11.97
N ALA A 231 -7.09 -2.84 -12.40
CA ALA A 231 -7.68 -4.07 -11.89
C ALA A 231 -7.22 -4.30 -10.45
N GLY A 232 -8.16 -4.52 -9.55
CA GLY A 232 -7.92 -4.75 -8.11
C GLY A 232 -8.94 -4.04 -7.23
N SER A 233 -9.01 -4.49 -5.99
CA SER A 233 -9.99 -4.05 -5.00
C SER A 233 -9.58 -2.81 -4.19
N TYR A 234 -8.40 -2.22 -4.50
CA TYR A 234 -7.87 -1.03 -3.83
C TYR A 234 -6.92 -0.26 -4.75
N PRO A 235 -6.77 1.06 -4.55
CA PRO A 235 -5.85 1.87 -5.32
C PRO A 235 -4.40 1.60 -4.90
N THR A 236 -3.51 1.41 -5.90
CA THR A 236 -2.06 1.35 -5.67
C THR A 236 -1.40 2.72 -5.91
N SER A 237 -0.08 2.84 -5.76
CA SER A 237 0.63 4.07 -6.09
C SER A 237 0.35 4.49 -7.53
N TYR A 238 0.40 5.78 -7.79
CA TYR A 238 0.07 6.34 -9.10
C TYR A 238 1.01 5.79 -10.19
N ILE A 239 0.44 5.45 -11.34
CA ILE A 239 1.14 4.98 -12.53
C ILE A 239 0.84 5.97 -13.66
N PRO A 240 1.79 6.86 -13.99
CA PRO A 240 1.59 7.86 -15.04
C PRO A 240 1.48 7.21 -16.42
N THR A 241 0.67 7.81 -17.30
CA THR A 241 0.49 7.40 -18.70
C THR A 241 0.45 8.64 -19.59
N ASN A 242 1.03 8.52 -20.80
CA ASN A 242 1.11 9.62 -21.75
C ASN A 242 0.87 9.16 -23.20
N GLY A 243 -0.21 8.42 -23.45
CA GLY A 243 -0.64 7.99 -24.78
C GLY A 243 -0.29 6.53 -25.15
N GLU A 244 0.18 5.74 -24.19
CA GLU A 244 0.48 4.32 -24.41
C GLU A 244 -0.81 3.54 -24.68
N ALA A 245 -0.91 2.93 -25.86
CA ALA A 245 -2.16 2.37 -26.39
C ALA A 245 -2.84 1.33 -25.46
N ASN A 246 -2.07 0.64 -24.63
CA ASN A 246 -2.56 -0.38 -23.70
C ASN A 246 -2.41 0.05 -22.22
N GLY A 247 -2.19 1.35 -21.98
CA GLY A 247 -1.81 1.83 -20.66
C GLY A 247 -0.38 1.48 -20.28
N VAL A 248 -0.03 1.73 -19.01
CA VAL A 248 1.30 1.46 -18.46
C VAL A 248 1.18 0.46 -17.32
N THR A 249 2.02 -0.57 -17.36
CA THR A 249 2.10 -1.60 -16.31
C THR A 249 3.32 -1.38 -15.42
N ARG A 250 3.10 -1.28 -14.11
CA ARG A 250 4.12 -1.48 -13.10
C ARG A 250 4.08 -2.96 -12.70
N ALA A 251 5.17 -3.67 -12.92
CA ALA A 251 5.28 -5.08 -12.48
C ALA A 251 5.28 -5.19 -10.94
N ALA A 252 5.03 -6.39 -10.45
CA ALA A 252 5.14 -6.70 -9.03
C ALA A 252 6.54 -6.40 -8.50
N GLU A 253 6.61 -5.97 -7.25
CA GLU A 253 7.86 -5.75 -6.54
C GLU A 253 8.19 -6.98 -5.71
N VAL A 254 9.45 -7.42 -5.80
CA VAL A 254 9.98 -8.58 -5.10
C VAL A 254 11.24 -8.17 -4.34
N ALA A 255 11.35 -8.60 -3.09
CA ALA A 255 12.54 -8.39 -2.27
C ALA A 255 12.85 -9.69 -1.51
N ASN A 256 13.98 -10.31 -1.81
CA ASN A 256 14.32 -11.65 -1.33
C ASN A 256 15.82 -11.80 -1.06
N GLY A 257 16.20 -12.94 -0.47
CA GLY A 257 17.58 -13.42 -0.38
C GLY A 257 18.41 -12.73 0.70
N SER A 258 17.77 -12.26 1.77
CA SER A 258 18.50 -11.65 2.90
C SER A 258 18.99 -12.72 3.87
N GLY A 259 20.24 -12.59 4.31
CA GLY A 259 20.85 -13.50 5.27
C GLY A 259 21.49 -14.71 4.61
N ASP A 260 21.97 -15.62 5.44
CA ASP A 260 22.55 -16.91 5.09
C ASP A 260 22.48 -17.88 6.28
N ALA A 261 22.96 -19.10 6.10
CA ALA A 261 23.00 -20.13 7.15
C ALA A 261 23.79 -19.72 8.42
N ALA A 262 24.71 -18.75 8.32
CA ALA A 262 25.45 -18.24 9.48
C ALA A 262 24.71 -17.09 10.19
N THR A 263 23.72 -16.52 9.53
CA THR A 263 22.85 -15.47 10.07
C THR A 263 21.78 -16.05 10.97
N PHE A 264 21.15 -17.15 10.56
CA PHE A 264 20.00 -17.75 11.24
C PHE A 264 20.42 -18.88 12.19
N ASN A 265 19.63 -19.08 13.24
CA ASN A 265 19.78 -20.17 14.21
C ASN A 265 18.58 -21.13 14.06
N ASP A 266 18.86 -22.41 13.77
CA ASP A 266 17.81 -23.39 13.54
C ASP A 266 17.06 -23.77 14.83
N SER A 267 17.70 -23.55 15.99
CA SER A 267 17.22 -24.03 17.30
C SER A 267 16.37 -23.01 18.05
N GLU A 268 16.70 -21.72 17.90
CA GLU A 268 16.04 -20.64 18.66
C GLU A 268 16.22 -19.29 17.98
N GLY A 269 15.32 -18.35 18.26
CA GLY A 269 15.46 -16.99 17.78
C GLY A 269 14.17 -16.19 17.86
N VAL A 270 14.26 -14.95 17.36
CA VAL A 270 13.11 -14.04 17.25
C VAL A 270 13.13 -13.37 15.89
N LEU A 271 12.03 -13.48 15.17
CA LEU A 271 11.74 -12.67 13.99
C LEU A 271 10.72 -11.59 14.37
N MET A 272 11.11 -10.32 14.30
CA MET A 272 10.24 -9.16 14.56
C MET A 272 10.10 -8.32 13.29
N VAL A 273 8.89 -7.83 13.03
CA VAL A 273 8.59 -6.92 11.93
C VAL A 273 7.66 -5.79 12.38
N GLU A 274 7.82 -4.60 11.79
CA GLU A 274 6.84 -3.52 11.82
C GLU A 274 6.32 -3.30 10.39
N MET A 275 5.10 -3.79 10.15
CA MET A 275 4.49 -3.82 8.82
C MET A 275 3.02 -3.40 8.83
N ALA A 276 2.55 -2.91 7.67
CA ALA A 276 1.14 -2.67 7.38
C ALA A 276 0.76 -3.29 6.04
N SER A 277 -0.41 -3.90 5.96
CA SER A 277 -0.98 -4.38 4.70
C SER A 277 -1.38 -3.21 3.80
N LEU A 278 -1.49 -3.45 2.51
CA LEU A 278 -2.02 -2.47 1.55
C LEU A 278 -3.55 -2.38 1.62
N VAL A 279 -4.20 -3.42 2.09
CA VAL A 279 -5.66 -3.57 2.18
C VAL A 279 -6.01 -4.45 3.39
N ASN A 280 -7.18 -4.25 3.98
CA ASN A 280 -7.59 -4.98 5.18
C ASN A 280 -8.17 -6.39 4.90
N THR A 281 -8.37 -6.74 3.65
CA THR A 281 -8.83 -8.07 3.21
C THR A 281 -8.00 -8.51 2.01
N ASN A 282 -7.13 -9.49 2.18
CA ASN A 282 -6.32 -10.04 1.11
C ASN A 282 -7.05 -11.21 0.43
N LEU A 283 -6.67 -11.50 -0.82
CA LEU A 283 -7.20 -12.68 -1.53
C LEU A 283 -6.48 -13.98 -1.12
N ALA A 284 -5.28 -13.85 -0.54
CA ALA A 284 -4.43 -14.95 -0.08
C ALA A 284 -3.59 -14.48 1.11
N TYR A 285 -2.85 -15.39 1.70
CA TYR A 285 -1.82 -15.01 2.68
C TYR A 285 -0.76 -14.13 2.01
N ASN A 286 -0.28 -13.13 2.76
CA ASN A 286 0.89 -12.35 2.42
C ASN A 286 1.97 -12.68 3.44
N SER A 287 3.04 -13.32 2.99
CA SER A 287 4.02 -13.99 3.84
C SER A 287 5.36 -13.29 3.82
N PHE A 288 5.92 -13.06 5.01
CA PHE A 288 7.32 -12.71 5.24
C PHE A 288 7.95 -13.88 5.98
N SER A 289 8.98 -14.48 5.42
CA SER A 289 9.48 -15.76 5.93
C SER A 289 11.00 -15.84 6.05
N ILE A 290 11.44 -16.76 6.94
CA ILE A 290 12.79 -17.29 6.95
C ILE A 290 12.66 -18.77 6.68
N GLY A 291 13.41 -19.32 5.72
CA GLY A 291 13.30 -20.75 5.42
C GLY A 291 14.19 -21.27 4.32
N SER A 292 14.05 -22.57 4.10
CA SER A 292 14.68 -23.29 3.01
C SER A 292 13.70 -24.33 2.43
N GLY A 293 12.68 -23.87 1.68
CA GLY A 293 11.62 -24.71 1.11
C GLY A 293 10.46 -24.98 2.06
N THR A 294 9.58 -25.95 1.74
CA THR A 294 8.28 -26.15 2.37
C THR A 294 8.31 -26.68 3.80
N ASN A 295 9.37 -27.37 4.19
CA ASN A 295 9.43 -28.14 5.45
C ASN A 295 10.30 -27.47 6.52
N ASN A 296 10.74 -26.25 6.29
CA ASN A 296 11.64 -25.56 7.19
C ASN A 296 11.40 -24.06 7.09
N VAL A 297 10.32 -23.59 7.69
CA VAL A 297 9.80 -22.24 7.52
C VAL A 297 9.37 -21.65 8.85
N LEU A 298 9.81 -20.41 9.06
CA LEU A 298 9.22 -19.46 10.00
C LEU A 298 8.56 -18.38 9.15
N SER A 299 7.29 -18.07 9.39
CA SER A 299 6.60 -17.05 8.62
C SER A 299 5.68 -16.23 9.51
N VAL A 300 5.58 -14.95 9.20
CA VAL A 300 4.63 -14.00 9.78
C VAL A 300 4.00 -13.18 8.68
N GLY A 301 2.81 -12.63 8.90
CA GLY A 301 2.19 -11.78 7.88
C GLY A 301 0.69 -11.58 8.04
N PHE A 302 0.02 -11.40 6.91
CA PHE A 302 -1.41 -11.09 6.83
C PHE A 302 -2.18 -12.26 6.22
N THR A 303 -3.36 -12.56 6.76
CA THR A 303 -4.21 -13.65 6.26
C THR A 303 -5.15 -13.15 5.15
N ALA A 304 -5.85 -14.08 4.51
CA ALA A 304 -6.97 -13.78 3.62
C ALA A 304 -8.21 -13.25 4.36
N THR A 305 -8.23 -13.31 5.69
CA THR A 305 -9.33 -12.83 6.53
C THR A 305 -9.08 -11.40 6.98
N THR A 306 -10.13 -10.58 6.97
CA THR A 306 -10.08 -9.18 7.37
C THR A 306 -9.43 -8.98 8.74
N ASN A 307 -8.48 -8.07 8.79
CA ASN A 307 -7.80 -7.62 10.01
C ASN A 307 -7.13 -8.74 10.83
N LYS A 308 -6.61 -9.79 10.18
CA LYS A 308 -5.86 -10.82 10.89
C LYS A 308 -4.38 -10.85 10.51
N LEU A 309 -3.54 -10.92 11.53
CA LEU A 309 -2.13 -11.31 11.45
C LEU A 309 -1.99 -12.80 11.70
N TYR A 310 -0.93 -13.40 11.17
CA TYR A 310 -0.62 -14.81 11.46
C TYR A 310 0.86 -15.01 11.79
N ALA A 311 1.14 -16.09 12.49
CA ALA A 311 2.45 -16.69 12.60
C ALA A 311 2.36 -18.17 12.22
N TYR A 312 3.39 -18.65 11.53
CA TYR A 312 3.51 -20.03 11.07
C TYR A 312 4.93 -20.55 11.33
N LYS A 313 5.00 -21.79 11.76
CA LYS A 313 6.26 -22.52 11.91
C LYS A 313 6.05 -23.99 11.59
N THR A 314 7.02 -24.61 10.92
CA THR A 314 7.05 -26.07 10.73
C THR A 314 8.39 -26.65 11.11
N ASP A 315 8.40 -27.87 11.66
CA ASP A 315 9.58 -28.69 11.95
C ASP A 315 9.80 -29.79 10.90
N GLY A 316 9.09 -29.71 9.76
CA GLY A 316 9.14 -30.68 8.68
C GLY A 316 8.18 -31.87 8.82
N SER A 317 7.68 -32.16 10.03
CA SER A 317 6.71 -33.22 10.29
C SER A 317 5.37 -32.69 10.80
N SER A 318 5.41 -31.57 11.50
CA SER A 318 4.25 -30.89 12.09
C SER A 318 4.33 -29.39 11.82
N ALA A 319 3.20 -28.71 11.86
CA ALA A 319 3.11 -27.28 11.66
C ALA A 319 2.23 -26.62 12.73
N TRP A 320 2.60 -25.42 13.11
CA TRP A 320 1.80 -24.52 13.92
C TRP A 320 1.41 -23.30 13.07
N LEU A 321 0.13 -23.04 13.01
CA LEU A 321 -0.46 -21.82 12.44
C LEU A 321 -1.32 -21.17 13.52
N THR A 322 -1.12 -19.90 13.75
CA THR A 322 -2.01 -19.08 14.58
C THR A 322 -2.43 -17.84 13.82
N GLU A 323 -3.69 -17.48 13.95
CA GLU A 323 -4.27 -16.28 13.34
C GLU A 323 -4.90 -15.40 14.42
N ILE A 324 -4.52 -14.17 14.50
CA ILE A 324 -4.95 -13.20 15.52
C ILE A 324 -5.64 -12.02 14.87
N LEU A 325 -6.86 -11.74 15.33
CA LEU A 325 -7.59 -10.52 14.94
C LEU A 325 -6.98 -9.30 15.62
N VAL A 326 -6.68 -8.27 14.86
CA VAL A 326 -6.21 -6.97 15.33
C VAL A 326 -7.19 -5.86 14.91
N GLY A 327 -6.98 -4.63 15.37
CA GLY A 327 -7.88 -3.51 15.06
C GLY A 327 -7.88 -3.17 13.57
N ASP A 328 -6.69 -3.03 12.98
CA ASP A 328 -6.50 -2.67 11.58
C ASP A 328 -5.12 -3.12 11.09
N ILE A 329 -5.06 -3.94 10.05
CA ILE A 329 -3.80 -4.38 9.44
C ILE A 329 -3.27 -3.38 8.41
N THR A 330 -4.06 -2.40 7.96
CA THR A 330 -3.58 -1.33 7.06
C THR A 330 -2.80 -0.25 7.79
N SER A 331 -2.94 -0.21 9.11
CA SER A 331 -2.08 0.51 10.04
C SER A 331 -0.86 -0.34 10.41
N PHE A 332 0.26 0.31 10.78
CA PHE A 332 1.45 -0.42 11.19
C PHE A 332 1.20 -1.18 12.49
N ASN A 333 1.54 -2.45 12.48
CA ASN A 333 1.58 -3.31 13.66
C ASN A 333 3.00 -3.82 13.86
N LYS A 334 3.44 -3.91 15.12
CA LYS A 334 4.69 -4.54 15.52
C LYS A 334 4.37 -5.95 15.98
N PHE A 335 4.92 -6.94 15.30
CA PHE A 335 4.68 -8.33 15.68
C PHE A 335 5.94 -9.17 15.59
N ALA A 336 6.05 -10.16 16.47
CA ALA A 336 7.22 -11.00 16.59
C ALA A 336 6.85 -12.48 16.80
N LEU A 337 7.59 -13.35 16.13
CA LEU A 337 7.60 -14.80 16.35
C LEU A 337 8.88 -15.17 17.10
N ARG A 338 8.76 -15.56 18.38
CA ARG A 338 9.83 -16.24 19.13
C ARG A 338 9.70 -17.74 18.90
N TYR A 339 10.82 -18.41 18.70
CA TYR A 339 10.85 -19.85 18.55
C TYR A 339 12.03 -20.45 19.30
N ASN A 340 11.83 -21.62 19.89
CA ASN A 340 12.87 -22.46 20.47
C ASN A 340 12.48 -23.94 20.42
N GLN A 341 13.26 -24.81 21.09
CA GLN A 341 13.04 -26.26 21.11
C GLN A 341 11.75 -26.69 21.84
N ASN A 342 11.24 -25.85 22.74
CA ASN A 342 10.18 -26.22 23.66
C ASN A 342 8.93 -25.36 23.51
N GLU A 343 9.09 -24.13 22.98
CA GLU A 343 8.02 -23.15 22.95
C GLU A 343 8.14 -22.20 21.77
N ASN A 344 7.03 -21.92 21.14
CA ASN A 344 6.92 -20.90 20.09
C ASN A 344 5.84 -19.90 20.50
N GLU A 345 6.12 -18.61 20.36
CA GLU A 345 5.21 -17.55 20.80
C GLU A 345 4.99 -16.50 19.73
N PHE A 346 3.78 -15.99 19.68
CA PHE A 346 3.41 -14.86 18.81
C PHE A 346 3.03 -13.64 19.64
N TRP A 347 3.78 -12.56 19.44
CA TRP A 347 3.63 -11.27 20.13
C TRP A 347 3.14 -10.22 19.15
N ILE A 348 2.19 -9.38 19.55
CA ILE A 348 1.64 -8.31 18.73
C ILE A 348 1.43 -7.07 19.62
N ASN A 349 2.01 -5.93 19.23
CA ASN A 349 1.81 -4.62 19.86
C ASN A 349 1.99 -4.66 21.39
N GLY A 350 3.02 -5.35 21.88
CA GLY A 350 3.36 -5.46 23.29
C GLY A 350 2.74 -6.63 24.03
N PHE A 351 1.93 -7.47 23.37
CA PHE A 351 1.20 -8.55 24.03
C PHE A 351 1.56 -9.92 23.46
N LYS A 352 1.76 -10.92 24.34
CA LYS A 352 1.85 -12.32 23.97
C LYS A 352 0.43 -12.85 23.72
N LEU A 353 0.11 -13.19 22.47
CA LEU A 353 -1.25 -13.55 22.08
C LEU A 353 -1.41 -15.02 21.71
N ALA A 354 -0.33 -15.74 21.45
CA ALA A 354 -0.39 -17.18 21.20
C ALA A 354 0.90 -17.88 21.65
N THR A 355 0.77 -19.14 22.04
CA THR A 355 1.88 -20.02 22.44
C THR A 355 1.64 -21.42 21.88
N ASN A 356 2.72 -22.09 21.45
CA ASN A 356 2.71 -23.49 21.03
C ASN A 356 3.92 -24.24 21.57
N ASN A 357 3.69 -25.39 22.19
CA ASN A 357 4.72 -26.22 22.81
C ASN A 357 4.87 -27.59 22.12
N THR A 358 4.35 -27.74 20.91
CA THR A 358 4.32 -29.04 20.21
C THR A 358 5.20 -29.10 18.97
N ILE A 359 5.65 -27.95 18.45
CA ILE A 359 6.51 -27.86 17.27
C ILE A 359 7.94 -27.62 17.74
N GLY A 360 8.82 -28.53 17.41
CA GLY A 360 10.23 -28.51 17.81
C GLY A 360 11.11 -27.61 16.95
N VAL A 361 12.39 -27.91 16.93
CA VAL A 361 13.39 -27.19 16.12
C VAL A 361 13.23 -27.46 14.63
N ASN A 362 13.76 -26.59 13.81
CA ASN A 362 13.82 -26.81 12.38
C ASN A 362 14.79 -27.94 12.05
N PRO A 363 14.39 -28.88 11.19
CA PRO A 363 15.21 -30.06 10.89
C PRO A 363 16.37 -29.77 9.93
N ASN A 364 16.32 -28.65 9.22
CA ASN A 364 17.32 -28.24 8.24
C ASN A 364 17.75 -26.80 8.50
N THR A 365 18.82 -26.40 7.84
CA THR A 365 19.38 -25.07 7.99
C THR A 365 18.47 -23.99 7.39
N LEU A 366 18.11 -23.02 8.21
CA LEU A 366 17.49 -21.78 7.74
C LEU A 366 18.51 -20.98 6.96
N SER A 367 18.17 -20.51 5.76
CA SER A 367 19.15 -19.91 4.85
C SER A 367 18.78 -18.53 4.32
N ASP A 368 17.51 -18.27 4.11
CA ASP A 368 17.06 -17.06 3.42
C ASP A 368 15.88 -16.41 4.13
N MET A 369 15.86 -15.09 4.12
CA MET A 369 14.72 -14.27 4.56
C MET A 369 14.13 -13.54 3.35
N ASP A 370 12.83 -13.68 3.15
CA ASP A 370 12.14 -13.30 1.94
C ASP A 370 10.81 -12.58 2.22
N PHE A 371 10.47 -11.61 1.34
CA PHE A 371 9.13 -11.02 1.27
C PHE A 371 8.15 -11.92 0.47
N ASN A 372 8.19 -13.20 0.74
CA ASN A 372 7.26 -14.22 0.25
C ASN A 372 7.27 -15.44 1.18
N ALA A 373 6.46 -16.43 0.88
CA ALA A 373 6.60 -17.75 1.51
C ALA A 373 7.87 -18.44 1.01
N ALA A 374 8.62 -19.08 1.91
CA ALA A 374 9.86 -19.80 1.59
C ALA A 374 9.71 -20.92 0.54
N PHE A 375 8.48 -21.34 0.27
CA PHE A 375 8.14 -22.31 -0.79
C PHE A 375 7.70 -21.66 -2.10
N GLY A 376 7.81 -20.32 -2.21
CA GLY A 376 7.37 -19.52 -3.35
C GLY A 376 5.88 -19.17 -3.33
N GLY A 377 5.49 -18.10 -4.03
CA GLY A 377 4.15 -17.55 -3.97
C GLY A 377 3.90 -16.74 -2.68
N GLU A 378 2.67 -16.42 -2.39
CA GLU A 378 2.25 -15.67 -1.20
C GLU A 378 3.11 -14.42 -0.90
N PHE A 379 3.31 -13.59 -1.93
CA PHE A 379 4.16 -12.41 -1.85
C PHE A 379 3.67 -11.43 -0.78
N MET A 380 4.60 -10.89 0.01
CA MET A 380 4.34 -9.86 1.00
C MET A 380 4.23 -8.48 0.33
N TYR A 381 3.05 -8.15 -0.17
CA TYR A 381 2.76 -6.79 -0.62
C TYR A 381 2.35 -5.95 0.59
N SER A 382 3.23 -5.03 0.98
CA SER A 382 3.11 -4.34 2.26
C SER A 382 3.85 -3.01 2.30
N LYS A 383 3.63 -2.30 3.38
CA LYS A 383 4.47 -1.20 3.85
C LYS A 383 5.31 -1.74 5.01
N THR A 384 6.63 -1.64 4.93
CA THR A 384 7.55 -2.18 5.94
C THR A 384 8.44 -1.09 6.49
N LYS A 385 8.38 -0.86 7.81
CA LYS A 385 9.25 0.08 8.51
C LYS A 385 10.46 -0.60 9.11
N GLU A 386 10.31 -1.83 9.60
CA GLU A 386 11.37 -2.48 10.33
C GLU A 386 11.29 -3.99 10.21
N VAL A 387 12.46 -4.63 10.10
CA VAL A 387 12.65 -6.06 10.29
C VAL A 387 13.84 -6.24 11.22
N GLN A 388 13.69 -7.06 12.26
CA GLN A 388 14.78 -7.47 13.12
C GLN A 388 14.78 -8.98 13.30
N TYR A 389 15.96 -9.57 13.25
CA TYR A 389 16.15 -10.97 13.59
C TYR A 389 17.21 -11.12 14.68
N TYR A 390 16.87 -11.88 15.71
CA TYR A 390 17.74 -12.27 16.80
C TYR A 390 18.01 -13.76 16.71
N ASN A 391 19.26 -14.18 16.73
CA ASN A 391 19.66 -15.58 16.67
C ASN A 391 19.76 -16.26 18.05
N SER A 392 19.16 -15.63 19.06
CA SER A 392 18.96 -16.15 20.40
C SER A 392 17.59 -15.72 20.92
N GLU A 393 17.12 -16.41 21.94
CA GLU A 393 15.88 -16.02 22.60
C GLU A 393 15.99 -14.62 23.23
N LEU A 394 14.86 -13.92 23.26
CA LEU A 394 14.62 -12.75 24.08
C LEU A 394 13.65 -13.11 25.20
N VAL A 395 13.84 -12.56 26.39
CA VAL A 395 12.87 -12.75 27.50
C VAL A 395 11.58 -11.96 27.25
N ASP A 396 10.51 -12.34 27.91
CA ASP A 396 9.18 -11.74 27.73
C ASP A 396 9.19 -10.21 27.83
N SER A 397 9.92 -9.63 28.81
CA SER A 397 10.03 -8.18 28.94
C SER A 397 10.75 -7.48 27.80
N GLU A 398 11.69 -8.17 27.13
CA GLU A 398 12.35 -7.67 25.92
C GLU A 398 11.43 -7.76 24.71
N LEU A 399 10.63 -8.82 24.59
CA LEU A 399 9.62 -8.98 23.53
C LEU A 399 8.48 -7.98 23.66
N GLU A 400 8.01 -7.75 24.88
CA GLU A 400 7.05 -6.68 25.19
C GLU A 400 7.60 -5.33 24.74
N GLN A 401 8.82 -4.98 25.14
CA GLN A 401 9.47 -3.73 24.76
C GLN A 401 9.68 -3.62 23.25
N LEU A 402 10.13 -4.70 22.59
CA LEU A 402 10.41 -4.74 21.15
C LEU A 402 9.16 -4.52 20.29
N THR A 403 8.03 -5.05 20.72
CA THR A 403 6.76 -4.96 19.99
C THR A 403 5.86 -3.82 20.48
N SER A 404 6.21 -3.13 21.57
CA SER A 404 5.46 -1.97 22.06
C SER A 404 5.78 -0.67 21.31
N TRP A 405 4.92 0.32 21.48
CA TRP A 405 5.14 1.68 21.02
C TRP A 405 5.88 2.48 22.09
N THR A 406 6.83 3.33 21.70
CA THR A 406 7.65 4.11 22.63
C THR A 406 6.90 5.26 23.30
N SER A 407 5.85 5.73 22.65
CA SER A 407 4.97 6.80 23.16
C SER A 407 3.60 6.76 22.48
N PHE A 408 2.63 7.51 23.03
CA PHE A 408 1.33 7.69 22.37
C PHE A 408 1.47 8.36 21.01
N THR A 409 2.36 9.34 20.86
CA THR A 409 2.64 10.01 19.59
C THR A 409 3.25 9.03 18.57
N ASP A 410 4.17 8.16 19.00
CA ASP A 410 4.77 7.12 18.15
C ASP A 410 3.71 6.11 17.68
N MET A 411 2.85 5.67 18.59
CA MET A 411 1.71 4.80 18.26
C MET A 411 0.76 5.48 17.27
N ALA A 412 0.36 6.72 17.51
CA ALA A 412 -0.56 7.44 16.65
C ALA A 412 0.02 7.65 15.24
N ASN A 413 1.29 8.02 15.13
CA ASN A 413 1.98 8.14 13.85
C ASN A 413 2.14 6.78 13.14
N GLY A 414 2.42 5.72 13.88
CA GLY A 414 2.52 4.36 13.36
C GLY A 414 1.18 3.86 12.82
N GLN A 415 0.13 4.09 13.58
CA GLN A 415 -1.24 3.70 13.23
C GLN A 415 -1.99 4.73 12.39
N LEU A 416 -1.31 5.81 11.97
CA LEU A 416 -1.85 6.87 11.11
C LEU A 416 -3.07 7.61 11.72
N TYR A 417 -3.07 7.79 13.03
CA TYR A 417 -4.08 8.60 13.70
C TYR A 417 -3.66 10.07 13.78
N THR A 418 -4.62 10.97 13.60
CA THR A 418 -4.46 12.39 13.96
C THR A 418 -4.57 12.53 15.47
N ILE A 419 -3.61 13.23 16.09
CA ILE A 419 -3.70 13.63 17.51
C ILE A 419 -4.26 15.05 17.50
N GLU A 420 -5.47 15.21 18.04
CA GLU A 420 -6.13 16.50 18.22
C GLU A 420 -5.61 17.24 19.47
#